data_2adc4890dce068ab89dae884f9976091
#
_entry.id   2adc4890dce068ab89dae884f9976091
#
_cell.length_a   1.000
_cell.length_b   1.000
_cell.length_c   1.000
_cell.angle_alpha   90.00
_cell.angle_beta   90.00
_cell.angle_gamma   90.00
#
_symmetry.space_group_name_H-M   'P 1'
#
loop_
_entity.id
_entity.type
_entity.pdbx_description
1 polymer ?
#
loop_
_entity_poly.entity_id
_entity_poly.type
_entity_poly.pdbx_seq_one_letter_code
_entity_poly.pdbx_strand_id
1 'polypeptide(L)'
;MRARRRMLMSGDSVKYIFQSGIAKINGTVAREHGVSVRSDNILIDRTGYLSIKTDFSRFSKLYITISLWNDTEFGAKYGYGNEADTFTRYETKYTGTLETKVFDISAVTGEKYINFVNSGYMNSKSIYISGIWLEA
;
A
#
# COMPACT_ATOMS: atom_id res chain seq x y z
N MET A 1 30.34 -1.71 1.02
CA MET A 1 29.86 -1.61 0.91
C MET A 1 29.50 -1.38 1.35
N ARG A 2 29.62 -1.47 1.48
CA ARG A 2 29.16 -1.13 1.54
C ARG A 2 28.71 -0.99 1.75
N ALA A 3 29.31 -1.03 1.86
CA ALA A 3 28.67 -0.86 1.77
C ALA A 3 28.27 -0.70 1.89
N ARG A 4 28.31 -0.71 1.91
CA ARG A 4 27.69 -0.47 1.75
C ARG A 4 27.32 -0.48 2.11
N ARG A 5 27.60 -0.62 2.15
CA ARG A 5 27.06 -0.52 2.33
C ARG A 5 26.83 -0.26 3.04
N ARG A 6 26.74 -0.24 2.92
CA ARG A 6 26.53 0.04 3.57
C ARG A 6 26.06 0.22 4.13
N MET A 7 25.99 0.25 3.99
CA MET A 7 25.47 0.39 4.75
C MET A 7 24.61 0.97 4.88
N LEU A 8 24.31 0.88 4.84
CA LEU A 8 23.25 1.50 4.90
C LEU A 8 23.00 2.32 5.99
N MET A 9 22.66 3.33 6.00
CA MET A 9 22.42 3.94 7.01
C MET A 9 21.10 3.99 7.36
N SER A 10 20.90 4.02 8.38
CA SER A 10 19.71 3.83 9.05
C SER A 10 18.54 4.62 8.54
N GLY A 11 18.64 5.85 8.31
CA GLY A 11 17.53 6.65 7.81
C GLY A 11 17.08 6.26 6.41
N ASP A 12 17.94 5.56 5.67
CA ASP A 12 17.62 5.15 4.31
C ASP A 12 17.06 3.74 4.24
N SER A 13 16.98 3.02 5.34
CA SER A 13 16.54 1.63 5.34
C SER A 13 15.02 1.47 5.32
N VAL A 14 14.28 2.49 5.73
CA VAL A 14 12.82 2.45 5.77
C VAL A 14 12.26 3.76 5.26
N LYS A 15 11.27 3.67 4.40
CA LYS A 15 10.52 4.84 3.95
C LYS A 15 9.04 4.60 4.22
N TYR A 16 8.46 5.41 5.09
CA TYR A 16 7.03 5.33 5.37
C TYR A 16 6.26 6.12 4.33
N ILE A 17 5.38 5.44 3.61
CA ILE A 17 4.43 6.07 2.68
C ILE A 17 3.22 6.55 3.48
N PHE A 18 2.76 5.73 4.41
CA PHE A 18 1.72 6.09 5.36
C PHE A 18 2.02 5.37 6.67
N GLN A 19 1.91 6.10 7.78
CA GLN A 19 2.00 5.49 9.10
C GLN A 19 0.92 6.06 10.00
N SER A 20 0.39 5.21 10.87
CA SER A 20 -0.63 5.60 11.83
C SER A 20 -0.10 6.71 12.73
N GLY A 21 -0.92 7.72 12.97
CA GLY A 21 -0.54 8.90 13.74
C GLY A 21 -0.25 10.12 12.89
N ILE A 22 -0.08 9.96 11.58
CA ILE A 22 0.23 11.05 10.68
C ILE A 22 -0.74 11.01 9.50
N ALA A 23 -1.64 11.98 9.42
CA ALA A 23 -2.69 12.03 8.40
C ALA A 23 -2.12 12.56 7.08
N LYS A 24 -1.16 11.82 6.51
CA LYS A 24 -0.49 12.26 5.29
C LYS A 24 0.07 11.08 4.51
N ILE A 25 -0.08 11.11 3.19
CA ILE A 25 0.55 10.16 2.29
C ILE A 25 1.85 10.77 1.78
N ASN A 26 2.95 10.06 2.01
CA ASN A 26 4.27 10.47 1.53
C ASN A 26 4.53 9.77 0.19
N GLY A 27 4.10 10.40 -0.88
CA GLY A 27 4.18 9.88 -2.23
C GLY A 27 3.23 10.70 -3.09
N THR A 28 3.19 10.41 -4.38
CA THR A 28 2.32 11.12 -5.31
C THR A 28 1.03 10.33 -5.49
N VAL A 29 -0.09 10.92 -5.08
CA VAL A 29 -1.40 10.29 -5.30
C VAL A 29 -1.75 10.48 -6.77
N ALA A 30 -1.74 9.38 -7.52
CA ALA A 30 -1.95 9.42 -8.96
C ALA A 30 -3.44 9.35 -9.32
N ARG A 31 -4.22 8.61 -8.52
CA ARG A 31 -5.68 8.59 -8.66
C ARG A 31 -6.30 8.18 -7.35
N GLU A 32 -7.50 8.70 -7.09
CA GLU A 32 -8.24 8.36 -5.89
C GLU A 32 -9.72 8.57 -6.10
N HIS A 33 -10.51 7.77 -5.40
CA HIS A 33 -11.94 7.90 -5.35
C HIS A 33 -12.44 7.28 -4.05
N GLY A 34 -13.26 8.03 -3.30
CA GLY A 34 -13.80 7.53 -2.05
C GLY A 34 -12.75 7.32 -0.98
N VAL A 35 -11.71 8.15 -0.96
CA VAL A 35 -10.57 8.01 -0.05
C VAL A 35 -10.60 9.12 0.99
N SER A 36 -10.38 8.74 2.25
CA SER A 36 -10.19 9.68 3.36
C SER A 36 -8.88 9.35 4.06
N VAL A 37 -7.95 10.28 4.08
CA VAL A 37 -6.68 10.11 4.78
C VAL A 37 -6.87 10.64 6.20
N ARG A 38 -6.81 9.72 7.17
CA ARG A 38 -7.04 10.02 8.59
C ARG A 38 -5.74 9.85 9.37
N SER A 39 -5.73 10.26 10.63
CA SER A 39 -4.54 10.07 11.45
C SER A 39 -4.24 8.59 11.71
N ASP A 40 -5.26 7.76 11.87
CA ASP A 40 -5.07 6.35 12.20
C ASP A 40 -5.01 5.43 11.00
N ASN A 41 -5.64 5.82 9.90
CA ASN A 41 -5.71 4.97 8.71
C ASN A 41 -6.11 5.77 7.48
N ILE A 42 -5.92 5.14 6.32
CA ILE A 42 -6.52 5.60 5.08
C ILE A 42 -7.78 4.75 4.91
N LEU A 43 -8.92 5.41 4.77
CA LEU A 43 -10.17 4.73 4.52
C LEU A 43 -10.47 4.81 3.02
N ILE A 44 -10.78 3.67 2.41
CA ILE A 44 -11.26 3.61 1.03
C ILE A 44 -12.64 2.98 1.08
N ASP A 45 -13.66 3.73 0.66
CA ASP A 45 -15.03 3.21 0.73
C ASP A 45 -15.24 2.09 -0.30
N ARG A 46 -16.42 1.47 -0.26
CA ARG A 46 -16.67 0.24 -1.02
C ARG A 46 -16.64 0.41 -2.54
N THR A 47 -16.65 1.63 -3.04
CA THR A 47 -16.55 1.88 -4.48
C THR A 47 -15.25 2.54 -4.84
N GLY A 48 -14.33 2.63 -3.88
CA GLY A 48 -13.15 3.46 -3.99
C GLY A 48 -11.92 2.76 -4.53
N TYR A 49 -10.93 3.58 -4.82
CA TYR A 49 -9.62 3.13 -5.25
C TYR A 49 -8.58 4.19 -4.92
N LEU A 50 -7.33 3.76 -4.85
CA LEU A 50 -6.20 4.64 -4.55
C LEU A 50 -4.96 4.12 -5.24
N SER A 51 -4.22 5.00 -5.91
CA SER A 51 -2.93 4.67 -6.50
C SER A 51 -1.91 5.69 -6.05
N ILE A 52 -0.81 5.22 -5.47
CA ILE A 52 0.27 6.06 -4.95
C ILE A 52 1.54 5.74 -5.69
N LYS A 53 2.14 6.73 -6.34
CA LYS A 53 3.38 6.58 -7.08
C LYS A 53 4.56 6.85 -6.17
N THR A 54 5.54 5.96 -6.17
CA THR A 54 6.77 6.13 -5.40
C THR A 54 7.90 5.32 -6.02
N ASP A 55 9.13 5.66 -5.68
CA ASP A 55 10.32 4.99 -6.22
C ASP A 55 10.67 3.77 -5.38
N PHE A 56 10.76 2.60 -6.03
CA PHE A 56 11.09 1.33 -5.39
C PHE A 56 12.58 1.00 -5.44
N SER A 57 13.39 1.82 -6.12
CA SER A 57 14.74 1.43 -6.55
C SER A 57 15.70 1.01 -5.45
N ARG A 58 15.53 1.48 -4.24
CA ARG A 58 16.46 1.20 -3.16
C ARG A 58 15.89 0.29 -2.09
N PHE A 59 14.80 -0.34 -2.39
CA PHE A 59 14.08 -1.15 -1.41
C PHE A 59 13.89 -2.57 -1.90
N SER A 60 13.82 -3.50 -0.95
CA SER A 60 13.61 -4.91 -1.27
C SER A 60 12.25 -5.43 -0.84
N LYS A 61 11.55 -4.70 0.02
CA LYS A 61 10.24 -5.14 0.54
C LYS A 61 9.26 -3.99 0.62
N LEU A 62 8.01 -4.30 0.26
CA LEU A 62 6.89 -3.40 0.45
C LEU A 62 5.95 -4.04 1.45
N TYR A 63 5.64 -3.31 2.52
CA TYR A 63 4.73 -3.76 3.57
C TYR A 63 3.43 -2.97 3.50
N ILE A 64 2.32 -3.68 3.62
CA ILE A 64 1.00 -3.06 3.66
C ILE A 64 0.23 -3.68 4.83
N THR A 65 -0.20 -2.85 5.77
CA THR A 65 -1.04 -3.27 6.88
C THR A 65 -2.47 -2.84 6.57
N ILE A 66 -3.37 -3.80 6.52
CA ILE A 66 -4.69 -3.61 5.96
C ILE A 66 -5.74 -4.43 6.70
N SER A 67 -6.94 -3.88 6.81
CA SER A 67 -8.12 -4.58 7.30
C SER A 67 -9.32 -4.13 6.48
N LEU A 68 -10.44 -4.86 6.61
CA LEU A 68 -11.71 -4.44 6.04
C LEU A 68 -12.67 -4.16 7.18
N TRP A 69 -13.72 -3.40 6.89
CA TRP A 69 -14.78 -3.13 7.89
C TRP A 69 -15.33 -4.43 8.47
N ASN A 70 -15.46 -5.45 7.65
CA ASN A 70 -15.98 -6.76 8.07
C ASN A 70 -15.61 -7.78 7.00
N ASP A 71 -15.87 -9.06 7.25
CA ASP A 71 -15.68 -10.10 6.26
C ASP A 71 -16.61 -9.87 5.07
N THR A 72 -16.16 -10.25 3.89
CA THR A 72 -16.92 -10.10 2.65
C THR A 72 -16.52 -11.19 1.65
N GLU A 73 -17.45 -11.59 0.80
CA GLU A 73 -17.13 -12.47 -0.31
C GLU A 73 -16.60 -11.70 -1.53
N PHE A 74 -16.66 -10.36 -1.49
CA PHE A 74 -16.17 -9.51 -2.56
C PHE A 74 -14.83 -8.91 -2.12
N GLY A 75 -13.76 -9.37 -2.71
CA GLY A 75 -12.43 -9.04 -2.24
C GLY A 75 -11.99 -7.60 -2.52
N ALA A 76 -11.10 -7.12 -1.67
CA ALA A 76 -10.36 -5.89 -1.90
C ALA A 76 -8.98 -6.26 -2.41
N LYS A 77 -8.61 -5.72 -3.56
CA LYS A 77 -7.34 -6.04 -4.20
C LYS A 77 -6.30 -4.96 -3.87
N TYR A 78 -5.10 -5.39 -3.52
CA TYR A 78 -4.03 -4.45 -3.17
C TYR A 78 -2.66 -5.02 -3.54
N GLY A 79 -1.75 -4.15 -3.94
CA GLY A 79 -0.42 -4.54 -4.36
C GLY A 79 0.27 -3.42 -5.11
N TYR A 80 1.08 -3.77 -6.11
CA TYR A 80 1.77 -2.76 -6.91
C TYR A 80 1.79 -3.13 -8.39
N GLY A 81 1.99 -2.11 -9.22
CA GLY A 81 2.09 -2.28 -10.65
C GLY A 81 2.87 -1.16 -11.32
N ASN A 82 3.01 -1.27 -12.62
CA ASN A 82 3.77 -0.31 -13.42
C ASN A 82 2.98 0.97 -13.70
N GLU A 83 1.67 0.93 -13.53
CA GLU A 83 0.80 2.06 -13.79
C GLU A 83 -0.30 2.11 -12.74
N ALA A 84 -0.96 3.26 -12.63
CA ALA A 84 -2.12 3.39 -11.76
C ALA A 84 -3.17 2.38 -12.20
N ASP A 85 -3.81 1.74 -11.23
CA ASP A 85 -4.88 0.75 -11.38
C ASP A 85 -4.50 -0.56 -12.09
N THR A 86 -3.22 -0.82 -12.33
CA THR A 86 -2.77 -2.12 -12.84
C THR A 86 -1.94 -2.82 -11.77
N PHE A 87 -1.89 -4.15 -11.83
CA PHE A 87 -1.17 -4.93 -10.84
C PHE A 87 -0.17 -5.87 -11.47
N THR A 88 1.10 -5.75 -11.07
CA THR A 88 2.14 -6.73 -11.36
C THR A 88 2.08 -7.84 -10.30
N ARG A 89 1.91 -7.45 -9.04
CA ARG A 89 1.74 -8.35 -7.91
C ARG A 89 0.62 -7.83 -7.04
N TYR A 90 -0.22 -8.73 -6.55
CA TYR A 90 -1.33 -8.33 -5.68
C TYR A 90 -1.80 -9.47 -4.80
N GLU A 91 -2.54 -9.09 -3.77
CA GLU A 91 -3.28 -9.98 -2.91
C GLU A 91 -4.73 -9.53 -2.89
N THR A 92 -5.62 -10.44 -2.57
CA THR A 92 -7.03 -10.12 -2.40
C THR A 92 -7.40 -10.40 -0.96
N LYS A 93 -8.02 -9.43 -0.30
CA LYS A 93 -8.41 -9.56 1.08
C LYS A 93 -9.92 -9.73 1.19
N TYR A 94 -10.35 -10.76 1.94
CA TYR A 94 -11.76 -11.07 2.14
C TYR A 94 -12.20 -10.93 3.59
N THR A 95 -11.26 -10.80 4.52
CA THR A 95 -11.57 -10.81 5.95
C THR A 95 -11.38 -9.44 6.58
N GLY A 96 -12.12 -9.20 7.66
CA GLY A 96 -12.00 -7.98 8.42
C GLY A 96 -10.75 -7.92 9.30
N THR A 97 -10.03 -9.03 9.46
CA THR A 97 -8.86 -9.05 10.34
C THR A 97 -7.74 -8.15 9.85
N LEU A 98 -7.08 -7.48 10.79
CA LEU A 98 -5.91 -6.67 10.49
C LEU A 98 -4.73 -7.57 10.21
N GLU A 99 -4.07 -7.37 9.09
CA GLU A 99 -2.89 -8.15 8.74
C GLU A 99 -1.88 -7.31 7.98
N THR A 100 -0.62 -7.72 8.03
CA THR A 100 0.45 -7.06 7.28
C THR A 100 0.93 -8.02 6.19
N LYS A 101 0.88 -7.56 4.96
CA LYS A 101 1.37 -8.31 3.81
C LYS A 101 2.69 -7.74 3.36
N VAL A 102 3.62 -8.62 3.01
CA VAL A 102 4.94 -8.26 2.52
C VAL A 102 5.05 -8.68 1.06
N PHE A 103 5.45 -7.76 0.21
CA PHE A 103 5.75 -8.04 -1.20
C PHE A 103 7.26 -7.93 -1.40
N ASP A 104 7.85 -8.95 -2.02
CA ASP A 104 9.26 -8.92 -2.40
C ASP A 104 9.40 -8.05 -3.64
N ILE A 105 10.11 -6.94 -3.50
CA ILE A 105 10.37 -6.01 -4.60
C ILE A 105 11.86 -5.89 -4.89
N SER A 106 12.67 -6.85 -4.44
CA SER A 106 14.13 -6.79 -4.57
C SER A 106 14.62 -6.69 -6.01
N ALA A 107 13.83 -7.20 -6.97
CA ALA A 107 14.17 -7.13 -8.39
C ALA A 107 13.44 -5.98 -9.12
N VAL A 108 12.76 -5.12 -8.38
CA VAL A 108 11.94 -4.05 -8.95
C VAL A 108 12.65 -2.71 -8.79
N THR A 109 12.79 -1.97 -9.89
CA THR A 109 13.45 -0.67 -9.87
C THR A 109 12.56 0.39 -10.49
N GLY A 110 12.82 1.64 -10.13
CA GLY A 110 12.12 2.78 -10.69
C GLY A 110 10.81 3.08 -9.98
N GLU A 111 10.11 4.04 -10.54
CA GLU A 111 8.81 4.46 -9.99
C GLU A 111 7.75 3.44 -10.30
N LYS A 112 6.98 3.07 -9.28
CA LYS A 112 5.87 2.13 -9.38
C LYS A 112 4.67 2.71 -8.67
N TYR A 113 3.55 2.05 -8.83
CA TYR A 113 2.28 2.48 -8.22
C TYR A 113 1.85 1.44 -7.21
N ILE A 114 1.58 1.90 -5.98
CA ILE A 114 0.96 1.07 -4.95
C ILE A 114 -0.53 1.26 -5.13
N ASN A 115 -1.24 0.20 -5.47
CA ASN A 115 -2.63 0.27 -5.89
C ASN A 115 -3.57 -0.47 -4.95
N PHE A 116 -4.70 0.15 -4.67
CA PHE A 116 -5.78 -0.42 -3.86
C PHE A 116 -7.08 -0.27 -4.62
N VAL A 117 -7.83 -1.34 -4.77
CA VAL A 117 -9.12 -1.31 -5.48
C VAL A 117 -10.14 -2.06 -4.65
N ASN A 118 -11.24 -1.39 -4.32
CA ASN A 118 -12.39 -2.03 -3.72
C ASN A 118 -13.25 -2.60 -4.85
N SER A 119 -13.97 -3.71 -4.58
CA SER A 119 -14.73 -4.38 -5.63
C SER A 119 -15.86 -3.53 -6.21
N GLY A 120 -16.39 -2.61 -5.39
CA GLY A 120 -17.52 -1.79 -5.83
C GLY A 120 -18.87 -2.47 -5.77
N TYR A 121 -18.92 -3.74 -5.37
CA TYR A 121 -20.19 -4.45 -5.23
C TYR A 121 -20.93 -3.99 -3.96
N MET A 122 -22.24 -4.14 -3.98
CA MET A 122 -23.11 -3.71 -2.90
C MET A 122 -22.68 -4.24 -1.53
N ASN A 123 -22.21 -5.48 -1.46
CA ASN A 123 -21.78 -6.10 -0.21
C ASN A 123 -20.28 -6.01 0.05
N SER A 124 -19.54 -5.25 -0.75
CA SER A 124 -18.14 -5.03 -0.47
C SER A 124 -18.00 -4.13 0.76
N LYS A 125 -16.85 -4.17 1.40
CA LYS A 125 -16.62 -3.46 2.66
C LYS A 125 -15.55 -2.41 2.48
N SER A 126 -15.58 -1.38 3.31
CA SER A 126 -14.55 -0.35 3.31
C SER A 126 -13.20 -0.96 3.64
N ILE A 127 -12.17 -0.43 3.02
CA ILE A 127 -10.78 -0.82 3.26
C ILE A 127 -10.18 0.17 4.24
N TYR A 128 -9.45 -0.35 5.23
CA TYR A 128 -8.67 0.46 6.17
C TYR A 128 -7.21 0.11 6.03
N ILE A 129 -6.37 1.08 5.70
CA ILE A 129 -4.94 0.90 5.56
C ILE A 129 -4.27 1.64 6.70
N SER A 130 -3.59 0.93 7.60
CA SER A 130 -2.94 1.55 8.75
C SER A 130 -1.43 1.68 8.59
N GLY A 131 -0.86 1.11 7.55
CA GLY A 131 0.56 1.26 7.27
C GLY A 131 0.91 0.87 5.86
N ILE A 132 1.81 1.65 5.25
CA ILE A 132 2.43 1.34 3.97
C ILE A 132 3.87 1.79 4.09
N TRP A 133 4.82 0.87 3.95
CA TRP A 133 6.22 1.28 4.00
C TRP A 133 7.10 0.39 3.14
N LEU A 134 8.25 0.96 2.78
CA LEU A 134 9.27 0.29 2.00
C LEU A 134 10.48 0.07 2.90
N GLU A 135 11.15 -1.06 2.72
CA GLU A 135 12.31 -1.44 3.51
C GLU A 135 13.42 -1.93 2.59
N ALA A 136 14.64 -1.50 2.90
CA ALA A 136 15.82 -1.87 2.11
C ALA A 136 16.18 -3.35 2.22
#